data_6c94c1603990dbeb1eec7382848b1e91
#
_entry.id   6c94c1603990dbeb1eec7382848b1e91
#
_cell.length_a   1.000
_cell.length_b   1.000
_cell.length_c   1.000
_cell.angle_alpha   90.00
_cell.angle_beta   90.00
_cell.angle_gamma   90.00
#
_symmetry.space_group_name_H-M   'P 1'
#
loop_
_entity.id
_entity.type
_entity.pdbx_description
1 polymer ?
#
loop_
_entity_poly.entity_id
_entity_poly.type
_entity_poly.pdbx_seq_one_letter_code
_entity_poly.pdbx_strand_id
1 'polypeptide(L)'
;PIFPELDPRLFSYNSKHGWCPTCMGNGFKPFQTALAVDENTGELTAEAMSEELIICPDCHGRRLNPIALNVRFNDKSIADVAAMTIDQAADYFSTIKLSGREADIARDALQEIRSRLSFLKEVGLSYLNLDRSAPTLSGGEAQRIRLASQLGTNLQGVCYVLDEPTIGLHPRDNKILLSALEQLTSKGNSLLVVEHDEETIRC
;
A
#
# COMPACT_ATOMS: atom_id res chain seq x y z
N PRO A 1 25.31 -6.79 14.98
CA PRO A 1 25.85 -6.06 13.83
C PRO A 1 25.85 -4.56 14.16
N ILE A 2 26.96 -3.87 13.82
CA ILE A 2 27.04 -2.42 13.96
C ILE A 2 26.45 -1.87 12.66
N PHE A 3 25.32 -1.18 12.77
CA PHE A 3 24.72 -0.47 11.64
C PHE A 3 25.38 0.90 11.48
N PRO A 4 25.53 1.41 10.24
CA PRO A 4 25.83 2.83 10.02
C PRO A 4 24.69 3.68 10.61
N GLU A 5 24.88 4.99 10.70
CA GLU A 5 23.81 5.90 11.11
C GLU A 5 22.55 5.66 10.24
N LEU A 6 21.43 5.33 10.91
CA LEU A 6 20.20 4.94 10.23
C LEU A 6 19.40 6.21 9.87
N ASP A 7 19.47 6.62 8.61
CA ASP A 7 18.63 7.68 8.06
C ASP A 7 17.22 7.11 7.75
N PRO A 8 16.12 7.78 8.10
CA PRO A 8 14.77 7.34 7.74
C PRO A 8 14.56 7.05 6.26
N ARG A 9 15.28 7.74 5.35
CA ARG A 9 15.26 7.51 3.91
C ARG A 9 15.75 6.12 3.50
N LEU A 10 16.50 5.45 4.39
CA LEU A 10 16.98 4.08 4.19
C LEU A 10 15.83 3.08 4.08
N PHE A 11 14.69 3.36 4.71
CA PHE A 11 13.52 2.51 4.75
C PHE A 11 12.50 2.83 3.64
N SER A 12 12.84 3.69 2.68
CA SER A 12 11.99 4.05 1.56
C SER A 12 12.53 3.47 0.26
N TYR A 13 11.77 2.60 -0.40
CA TYR A 13 12.10 2.07 -1.73
C TYR A 13 11.99 3.12 -2.85
N ASN A 14 11.44 4.31 -2.58
CA ASN A 14 11.40 5.45 -3.50
C ASN A 14 12.63 6.35 -3.36
N SER A 15 13.52 6.07 -2.41
CA SER A 15 14.74 6.83 -2.16
C SER A 15 15.97 6.09 -2.63
N LYS A 16 16.93 6.80 -3.25
CA LYS A 16 18.26 6.26 -3.60
C LYS A 16 19.01 5.64 -2.42
N HIS A 17 18.72 6.12 -1.20
CA HIS A 17 19.34 5.61 0.03
C HIS A 17 18.75 4.28 0.48
N GLY A 18 17.48 4.02 0.14
CA GLY A 18 16.74 2.87 0.64
C GLY A 18 16.46 1.77 -0.37
N TRP A 19 16.39 2.09 -1.65
CA TRP A 19 16.03 1.11 -2.65
C TRP A 19 17.09 0.01 -2.87
N CYS A 20 16.67 -1.14 -3.33
CA CYS A 20 17.57 -2.17 -3.82
C CYS A 20 18.32 -1.65 -5.07
N PRO A 21 19.66 -1.64 -5.08
CA PRO A 21 20.43 -1.09 -6.19
C PRO A 21 20.18 -1.80 -7.53
N THR A 22 19.85 -3.09 -7.49
CA THR A 22 19.64 -3.91 -8.69
C THR A 22 18.32 -3.61 -9.39
N CYS A 23 17.23 -3.41 -8.64
CA CYS A 23 15.90 -3.16 -9.22
C CYS A 23 15.42 -1.72 -9.01
N MET A 24 16.21 -0.85 -8.39
CA MET A 24 15.88 0.56 -8.11
C MET A 24 14.50 0.73 -7.42
N GLY A 25 14.17 -0.20 -6.51
CA GLY A 25 12.91 -0.17 -5.77
C GLY A 25 11.70 -0.79 -6.48
N ASN A 26 11.84 -1.29 -7.70
CA ASN A 26 10.73 -1.90 -8.44
C ASN A 26 10.35 -3.30 -7.94
N GLY A 27 11.29 -4.03 -7.36
CA GLY A 27 11.11 -5.42 -6.93
C GLY A 27 11.30 -6.46 -8.04
N PHE A 28 11.42 -6.03 -9.29
CA PHE A 28 11.61 -6.86 -10.48
C PHE A 28 12.87 -6.45 -11.22
N LYS A 29 13.45 -7.34 -12.04
CA LYS A 29 14.53 -6.97 -12.94
C LYS A 29 14.06 -5.88 -13.90
N PRO A 30 14.90 -4.85 -14.17
CA PRO A 30 14.59 -3.89 -15.21
C PRO A 30 14.45 -4.64 -16.55
N PHE A 31 13.46 -4.22 -17.33
CA PHE A 31 13.21 -4.75 -18.66
C PHE A 31 14.47 -4.56 -19.52
N GLN A 32 15.12 -5.62 -19.92
CA GLN A 32 16.14 -5.57 -20.97
C GLN A 32 15.42 -5.77 -22.29
N THR A 33 15.19 -4.70 -23.03
CA THR A 33 14.81 -4.77 -24.44
C THR A 33 15.98 -5.41 -25.19
N ALA A 34 15.86 -6.66 -25.55
CA ALA A 34 16.75 -7.24 -26.53
C ALA A 34 16.37 -6.64 -27.90
N LEU A 35 17.25 -5.85 -28.45
CA LEU A 35 17.13 -5.41 -29.84
C LEU A 35 17.64 -6.57 -30.69
N ALA A 36 16.73 -7.25 -31.39
CA ALA A 36 17.09 -8.19 -32.43
C ALA A 36 17.23 -7.46 -33.76
N VAL A 37 18.23 -7.83 -34.55
CA VAL A 37 18.35 -7.36 -35.93
C VAL A 37 17.63 -8.37 -36.80
N ASP A 38 16.65 -7.93 -37.55
CA ASP A 38 16.01 -8.77 -38.57
C ASP A 38 17.07 -9.13 -39.64
N GLU A 39 17.36 -10.41 -39.78
CA GLU A 39 18.38 -10.93 -40.68
C GLU A 39 18.12 -10.62 -42.17
N ASN A 40 16.86 -10.32 -42.53
CA ASN A 40 16.44 -10.07 -43.90
C ASN A 40 16.40 -8.56 -44.26
N THR A 41 16.10 -7.71 -43.29
CA THR A 41 15.92 -6.27 -43.52
C THR A 41 17.06 -5.43 -42.93
N GLY A 42 17.83 -5.98 -41.98
CA GLY A 42 18.86 -5.25 -41.25
C GLY A 42 18.30 -4.20 -40.27
N GLU A 43 16.97 -4.15 -40.09
CA GLU A 43 16.32 -3.23 -39.16
C GLU A 43 16.31 -3.79 -37.75
N LEU A 44 16.47 -2.87 -36.77
CA LEU A 44 16.33 -3.20 -35.34
C LEU A 44 14.88 -3.43 -35.01
N THR A 45 14.49 -4.67 -34.79
CA THR A 45 13.16 -5.03 -34.31
C THR A 45 13.21 -5.24 -32.79
N ALA A 46 12.28 -4.61 -32.07
CA ALA A 46 12.05 -4.96 -30.67
C ALA A 46 11.31 -6.30 -30.64
N GLU A 47 12.03 -7.40 -30.38
CA GLU A 47 11.34 -8.63 -30.02
C GLU A 47 10.56 -8.37 -28.73
N ALA A 48 9.25 -8.55 -28.79
CA ALA A 48 8.39 -8.59 -27.62
C ALA A 48 8.76 -9.84 -26.80
N MET A 49 9.76 -9.68 -25.95
CA MET A 49 10.05 -10.71 -24.96
C MET A 49 8.85 -10.84 -24.04
N SER A 50 8.43 -12.06 -23.78
CA SER A 50 7.37 -12.40 -22.83
C SER A 50 7.41 -11.50 -21.60
N GLU A 51 6.28 -10.88 -21.25
CA GLU A 51 6.07 -9.99 -20.10
C GLU A 51 6.21 -10.71 -18.74
N GLU A 52 7.03 -11.73 -18.63
CA GLU A 52 7.32 -12.36 -17.35
C GLU A 52 8.19 -11.42 -16.52
N LEU A 53 7.54 -10.75 -15.59
CA LEU A 53 8.19 -9.95 -14.55
C LEU A 53 9.06 -10.86 -13.68
N ILE A 54 10.36 -10.87 -13.94
CA ILE A 54 11.32 -11.66 -13.16
C ILE A 54 11.57 -10.94 -11.83
N ILE A 55 11.24 -11.61 -10.73
CA ILE A 55 11.51 -11.11 -9.38
C ILE A 55 13.00 -10.78 -9.24
N CYS A 56 13.32 -9.63 -8.67
CA CYS A 56 14.70 -9.23 -8.44
C CYS A 56 15.46 -10.27 -7.61
N PRO A 57 16.58 -10.81 -8.09
CA PRO A 57 17.31 -11.88 -7.40
C PRO A 57 17.96 -11.41 -6.09
N ASP A 58 18.27 -10.11 -5.96
CA ASP A 58 18.99 -9.59 -4.79
C ASP A 58 18.05 -9.26 -3.65
N CYS A 59 16.92 -8.60 -3.91
CA CYS A 59 15.97 -8.24 -2.87
C CYS A 59 14.76 -9.18 -2.78
N HIS A 60 14.63 -10.14 -3.70
CA HIS A 60 13.50 -11.09 -3.74
C HIS A 60 12.13 -10.40 -3.70
N GLY A 61 11.97 -9.31 -4.45
CA GLY A 61 10.75 -8.53 -4.49
C GLY A 61 10.58 -7.51 -3.35
N ARG A 62 11.45 -7.51 -2.34
CA ARG A 62 11.33 -6.65 -1.14
C ARG A 62 11.66 -5.19 -1.37
N ARG A 63 12.19 -4.83 -2.53
CA ARG A 63 12.46 -3.46 -3.04
C ARG A 63 13.54 -2.67 -2.29
N LEU A 64 13.91 -3.05 -1.08
CA LEU A 64 14.85 -2.34 -0.22
C LEU A 64 16.26 -2.93 -0.29
N ASN A 65 17.23 -2.10 0.10
CA ASN A 65 18.62 -2.52 0.20
C ASN A 65 18.85 -3.49 1.38
N PRO A 66 19.96 -4.25 1.38
CA PRO A 66 20.25 -5.24 2.42
C PRO A 66 20.35 -4.63 3.83
N ILE A 67 20.81 -3.39 3.98
CA ILE A 67 20.94 -2.75 5.30
C ILE A 67 19.55 -2.56 5.91
N ALA A 68 18.62 -1.95 5.16
CA ALA A 68 17.25 -1.75 5.60
C ALA A 68 16.54 -3.07 5.94
N LEU A 69 16.77 -4.11 5.12
CA LEU A 69 16.18 -5.44 5.33
C LEU A 69 16.72 -6.17 6.56
N ASN A 70 17.92 -5.80 7.06
CA ASN A 70 18.51 -6.40 8.26
C ASN A 70 18.18 -5.66 9.55
N VAL A 71 17.62 -4.44 9.49
CA VAL A 71 17.13 -3.74 10.69
C VAL A 71 15.85 -4.41 11.16
N ARG A 72 15.80 -4.74 12.45
CA ARG A 72 14.65 -5.42 13.06
C ARG A 72 14.09 -4.63 14.23
N PHE A 73 12.78 -4.63 14.30
CA PHE A 73 11.99 -4.10 15.40
C PHE A 73 11.01 -5.18 15.85
N ASN A 74 11.08 -5.61 17.12
CA ASN A 74 10.33 -6.76 17.61
C ASN A 74 10.47 -8.00 16.69
N ASP A 75 11.71 -8.36 16.36
CA ASP A 75 12.09 -9.49 15.51
C ASP A 75 11.63 -9.43 14.06
N LYS A 76 10.97 -8.35 13.63
CA LYS A 76 10.50 -8.16 12.24
C LYS A 76 11.25 -7.05 11.54
N SER A 77 11.61 -7.28 10.29
CA SER A 77 12.07 -6.25 9.39
C SER A 77 10.88 -5.45 8.83
N ILE A 78 11.16 -4.29 8.24
CA ILE A 78 10.12 -3.51 7.54
C ILE A 78 9.47 -4.31 6.40
N ALA A 79 10.23 -5.19 5.72
CA ALA A 79 9.69 -6.04 4.66
C ALA A 79 8.77 -7.13 5.21
N ASP A 80 9.10 -7.71 6.38
CA ASP A 80 8.24 -8.69 7.03
C ASP A 80 6.89 -8.07 7.44
N VAL A 81 6.92 -6.83 7.90
CA VAL A 81 5.68 -6.07 8.23
C VAL A 81 4.91 -5.68 6.97
N ALA A 82 5.60 -5.24 5.92
CA ALA A 82 4.96 -4.88 4.65
C ALA A 82 4.29 -6.08 3.96
N ALA A 83 4.80 -7.28 4.14
CA ALA A 83 4.21 -8.51 3.60
C ALA A 83 2.94 -8.97 4.36
N MET A 84 2.62 -8.36 5.51
CA MET A 84 1.39 -8.66 6.25
C MET A 84 0.17 -8.14 5.53
N THR A 85 -0.97 -8.82 5.71
CA THR A 85 -2.27 -8.23 5.40
C THR A 85 -2.55 -7.06 6.33
N ILE A 86 -3.43 -6.15 5.93
CA ILE A 86 -3.87 -5.02 6.77
C ILE A 86 -4.37 -5.52 8.14
N ASP A 87 -5.09 -6.64 8.16
CA ASP A 87 -5.59 -7.24 9.40
C ASP A 87 -4.45 -7.73 10.31
N GLN A 88 -3.52 -8.50 9.75
CA GLN A 88 -2.34 -8.98 10.46
C GLN A 88 -1.46 -7.83 10.99
N ALA A 89 -1.29 -6.78 10.18
CA ALA A 89 -0.53 -5.60 10.59
C ALA A 89 -1.24 -4.85 11.73
N ALA A 90 -2.58 -4.71 11.67
CA ALA A 90 -3.35 -4.08 12.74
C ALA A 90 -3.20 -4.84 14.07
N ASP A 91 -3.28 -6.17 14.03
CA ASP A 91 -3.07 -7.02 15.20
C ASP A 91 -1.63 -6.89 15.72
N TYR A 92 -0.63 -6.95 14.83
CA TYR A 92 0.77 -6.76 15.21
C TYR A 92 1.00 -5.44 15.92
N PHE A 93 0.57 -4.31 15.33
CA PHE A 93 0.75 -2.99 15.93
C PHE A 93 -0.09 -2.77 17.19
N SER A 94 -1.20 -3.49 17.38
CA SER A 94 -2.00 -3.43 18.62
C SER A 94 -1.27 -4.08 19.79
N THR A 95 -0.50 -5.14 19.54
CA THR A 95 0.22 -5.92 20.57
C THR A 95 1.55 -5.31 20.99
N ILE A 96 2.09 -4.34 20.25
CA ILE A 96 3.36 -3.68 20.58
C ILE A 96 3.24 -2.93 21.90
N LYS A 97 4.06 -3.36 22.86
CA LYS A 97 4.20 -2.71 24.17
C LYS A 97 5.61 -2.14 24.27
N LEU A 98 5.72 -0.83 24.30
CA LEU A 98 6.95 -0.10 24.51
C LEU A 98 6.92 0.54 25.90
N SER A 99 8.09 0.79 26.50
CA SER A 99 8.21 1.41 27.81
C SER A 99 9.31 2.48 27.81
N GLY A 100 9.22 3.41 28.75
CA GLY A 100 10.22 4.47 28.91
C GLY A 100 10.36 5.34 27.64
N ARG A 101 11.61 5.69 27.33
CA ARG A 101 11.95 6.57 26.21
C ARG A 101 11.46 6.05 24.84
N GLU A 102 11.45 4.75 24.65
CA GLU A 102 10.97 4.15 23.37
C GLU A 102 9.48 4.41 23.16
N ALA A 103 8.68 4.32 24.23
CA ALA A 103 7.26 4.61 24.19
C ALA A 103 6.99 6.09 23.83
N ASP A 104 7.80 7.01 24.38
CA ASP A 104 7.67 8.44 24.09
C ASP A 104 8.01 8.76 22.65
N ILE A 105 9.06 8.17 22.10
CA ILE A 105 9.48 8.36 20.70
C ILE A 105 8.45 7.79 19.72
N ALA A 106 7.90 6.62 20.00
CA ALA A 106 7.04 5.90 19.06
C ALA A 106 5.55 6.24 19.20
N ARG A 107 5.13 6.95 20.24
CA ARG A 107 3.72 7.22 20.58
C ARG A 107 2.91 7.70 19.39
N ASP A 108 3.32 8.81 18.82
CA ASP A 108 2.56 9.47 17.75
C ASP A 108 2.59 8.64 16.46
N ALA A 109 3.74 8.02 16.14
CA ALA A 109 3.88 7.14 14.99
C ALA A 109 2.99 5.89 15.12
N LEU A 110 2.96 5.24 16.29
CA LEU A 110 2.11 4.08 16.52
C LEU A 110 0.63 4.43 16.49
N GLN A 111 0.25 5.57 17.03
CA GLN A 111 -1.13 6.06 16.97
C GLN A 111 -1.56 6.28 15.53
N GLU A 112 -0.73 6.93 14.72
CA GLU A 112 -1.00 7.20 13.31
C GLU A 112 -1.10 5.89 12.49
N ILE A 113 -0.17 4.94 12.70
CA ILE A 113 -0.20 3.64 12.03
C ILE A 113 -1.50 2.89 12.37
N ARG A 114 -1.86 2.82 13.64
CA ARG A 114 -3.10 2.15 14.10
C ARG A 114 -4.33 2.80 13.49
N SER A 115 -4.39 4.12 13.46
CA SER A 115 -5.49 4.87 12.86
C SER A 115 -5.63 4.58 11.37
N ARG A 116 -4.54 4.62 10.60
CA ARG A 116 -4.55 4.33 9.16
C ARG A 116 -4.94 2.88 8.86
N LEU A 117 -4.45 1.92 9.64
CA LEU A 117 -4.84 0.53 9.50
C LEU A 117 -6.32 0.32 9.83
N SER A 118 -6.86 1.02 10.84
CA SER A 118 -8.30 1.00 11.14
C SER A 118 -9.12 1.50 9.96
N PHE A 119 -8.77 2.64 9.36
CA PHE A 119 -9.49 3.16 8.19
C PHE A 119 -9.46 2.21 7.00
N LEU A 120 -8.32 1.56 6.75
CA LEU A 120 -8.22 0.55 5.69
C LEU A 120 -9.13 -0.66 5.96
N LYS A 121 -9.28 -1.07 7.23
CA LYS A 121 -10.23 -2.13 7.63
C LYS A 121 -11.68 -1.66 7.46
N GLU A 122 -11.99 -0.42 7.87
CA GLU A 122 -13.31 0.19 7.75
C GLU A 122 -13.82 0.32 6.30
N VAL A 123 -12.92 0.36 5.31
CA VAL A 123 -13.29 0.35 3.89
C VAL A 123 -13.23 -1.05 3.27
N GLY A 124 -13.12 -2.11 4.08
CA GLY A 124 -13.18 -3.50 3.62
C GLY A 124 -11.92 -4.01 2.94
N LEU A 125 -10.73 -3.44 3.24
CA LEU A 125 -9.46 -3.83 2.62
C LEU A 125 -8.58 -4.72 3.52
N SER A 126 -9.14 -5.33 4.55
CA SER A 126 -8.43 -6.14 5.56
C SER A 126 -7.54 -7.23 4.96
N TYR A 127 -7.92 -7.78 3.81
CA TYR A 127 -7.25 -8.88 3.12
C TYR A 127 -6.04 -8.46 2.29
N LEU A 128 -5.88 -7.17 1.96
CA LEU A 128 -4.77 -6.69 1.15
C LEU A 128 -3.46 -6.68 1.94
N ASN A 129 -2.38 -7.07 1.28
CA ASN A 129 -1.04 -6.91 1.82
C ASN A 129 -0.58 -5.45 1.69
N LEU A 130 0.19 -4.97 2.67
CA LEU A 130 0.70 -3.59 2.66
C LEU A 130 1.70 -3.33 1.53
N ASP A 131 2.39 -4.36 1.03
CA ASP A 131 3.33 -4.27 -0.09
C ASP A 131 2.67 -4.47 -1.46
N ARG A 132 1.32 -4.57 -1.52
CA ARG A 132 0.58 -4.76 -2.76
C ARG A 132 0.91 -3.67 -3.77
N SER A 133 1.35 -4.08 -4.94
CA SER A 133 1.74 -3.15 -6.01
C SER A 133 0.53 -2.43 -6.59
N ALA A 134 0.59 -1.10 -6.72
CA ALA A 134 -0.52 -0.28 -7.21
C ALA A 134 -1.09 -0.74 -8.56
N PRO A 135 -0.29 -1.15 -9.57
CA PRO A 135 -0.81 -1.66 -10.84
C PRO A 135 -1.60 -2.97 -10.73
N THR A 136 -1.49 -3.67 -9.60
CA THR A 136 -2.21 -4.95 -9.37
C THR A 136 -3.52 -4.77 -8.61
N LEU A 137 -3.84 -3.54 -8.20
CA LEU A 137 -5.09 -3.21 -7.53
C LEU A 137 -6.23 -3.13 -8.54
N SER A 138 -7.39 -3.65 -8.18
CA SER A 138 -8.62 -3.36 -8.91
C SER A 138 -9.02 -1.88 -8.77
N GLY A 139 -9.86 -1.37 -9.68
CA GLY A 139 -10.38 -0.01 -9.61
C GLY A 139 -11.06 0.28 -8.26
N GLY A 140 -11.89 -0.63 -7.78
CA GLY A 140 -12.56 -0.52 -6.48
C GLY A 140 -11.59 -0.53 -5.29
N GLU A 141 -10.55 -1.37 -5.32
CA GLU A 141 -9.52 -1.37 -4.26
C GLU A 141 -8.77 -0.04 -4.21
N ALA A 142 -8.33 0.47 -5.36
CA ALA A 142 -7.64 1.75 -5.46
C ALA A 142 -8.52 2.91 -4.97
N GLN A 143 -9.82 2.89 -5.29
CA GLN A 143 -10.79 3.89 -4.84
C GLN A 143 -10.96 3.84 -3.32
N ARG A 144 -11.12 2.66 -2.73
CA ARG A 144 -11.25 2.49 -1.28
C ARG A 144 -9.98 2.87 -0.51
N ILE A 145 -8.79 2.62 -1.06
CA ILE A 145 -7.52 3.12 -0.47
C ILE A 145 -7.53 4.65 -0.42
N ARG A 146 -7.97 5.33 -1.50
CA ARG A 146 -8.11 6.79 -1.50
C ARG A 146 -9.11 7.26 -0.45
N LEU A 147 -10.26 6.60 -0.35
CA LEU A 147 -11.28 6.89 0.65
C LEU A 147 -10.73 6.74 2.07
N ALA A 148 -10.05 5.63 2.38
CA ALA A 148 -9.41 5.42 3.69
C ALA A 148 -8.41 6.53 4.02
N SER A 149 -7.64 7.01 3.03
CA SER A 149 -6.71 8.11 3.23
C SER A 149 -7.42 9.42 3.59
N GLN A 150 -8.63 9.62 3.09
CA GLN A 150 -9.44 10.83 3.39
C GLN A 150 -10.13 10.75 4.75
N LEU A 151 -10.57 9.56 5.18
CA LEU A 151 -11.14 9.35 6.51
C LEU A 151 -10.19 9.79 7.63
N GLY A 152 -8.88 9.56 7.42
CA GLY A 152 -7.83 9.98 8.34
C GLY A 152 -7.54 11.48 8.34
N THR A 153 -8.07 12.24 7.40
CA THR A 153 -7.91 13.69 7.37
C THR A 153 -9.04 14.37 8.14
N ASN A 154 -8.75 15.50 8.76
CA ASN A 154 -9.78 16.35 9.37
C ASN A 154 -10.32 17.40 8.37
N LEU A 155 -10.33 17.08 7.07
CA LEU A 155 -10.86 17.97 6.05
C LEU A 155 -12.38 18.11 6.19
N GLN A 156 -12.86 19.35 6.04
CA GLN A 156 -14.28 19.72 6.06
C GLN A 156 -14.61 20.55 4.82
N GLY A 157 -15.85 20.49 4.36
CA GLY A 157 -16.31 21.26 3.21
C GLY A 157 -15.81 20.70 1.87
N VAL A 158 -15.37 19.45 1.82
CA VAL A 158 -14.94 18.77 0.59
C VAL A 158 -16.13 18.04 -0.03
N CYS A 159 -16.22 18.07 -1.36
CA CYS A 159 -17.16 17.23 -2.11
C CYS A 159 -16.42 16.01 -2.68
N TYR A 160 -16.83 14.83 -2.25
CA TYR A 160 -16.33 13.56 -2.75
C TYR A 160 -17.26 13.02 -3.83
N VAL A 161 -16.71 12.66 -4.98
CA VAL A 161 -17.44 11.98 -6.04
C VAL A 161 -16.93 10.55 -6.13
N LEU A 162 -17.82 9.60 -5.90
CA LEU A 162 -17.54 8.17 -5.87
C LEU A 162 -18.35 7.48 -6.94
N ASP A 163 -17.67 6.68 -7.75
CA ASP A 163 -18.26 5.89 -8.82
C ASP A 163 -18.21 4.42 -8.45
N GLU A 164 -19.37 3.79 -8.29
CA GLU A 164 -19.54 2.39 -7.90
C GLU A 164 -18.65 1.93 -6.72
N PRO A 165 -18.63 2.63 -5.57
CA PRO A 165 -17.72 2.30 -4.48
C PRO A 165 -17.96 0.92 -3.87
N THR A 166 -19.14 0.32 -4.08
CA THR A 166 -19.49 -1.02 -3.60
C THR A 166 -19.09 -2.15 -4.54
N ILE A 167 -18.58 -1.82 -5.76
CA ILE A 167 -18.25 -2.82 -6.76
C ILE A 167 -17.24 -3.87 -6.23
N GLY A 168 -17.59 -5.14 -6.40
CA GLY A 168 -16.74 -6.26 -5.97
C GLY A 168 -16.68 -6.48 -4.45
N LEU A 169 -17.53 -5.79 -3.66
CA LEU A 169 -17.66 -6.05 -2.24
C LEU A 169 -18.69 -7.15 -1.95
N HIS A 170 -18.44 -7.88 -0.87
CA HIS A 170 -19.46 -8.75 -0.30
C HIS A 170 -20.54 -7.88 0.38
N PRO A 171 -21.84 -8.27 0.40
CA PRO A 171 -22.92 -7.49 1.01
C PRO A 171 -22.68 -7.06 2.46
N ARG A 172 -21.89 -7.83 3.23
CA ARG A 172 -21.48 -7.46 4.59
C ARG A 172 -20.55 -6.25 4.61
N ASP A 173 -19.66 -6.19 3.61
CA ASP A 173 -18.65 -5.14 3.54
C ASP A 173 -19.25 -3.83 2.99
N ASN A 174 -20.38 -3.90 2.24
CA ASN A 174 -21.14 -2.74 1.80
C ASN A 174 -21.60 -1.90 3.00
N LYS A 175 -22.11 -2.54 4.07
CA LYS A 175 -22.56 -1.85 5.29
C LYS A 175 -21.40 -1.13 5.99
N ILE A 176 -20.21 -1.75 6.00
CA ILE A 176 -19.02 -1.14 6.60
C ILE A 176 -18.63 0.10 5.80
N LEU A 177 -18.60 -0.01 4.46
CA LEU A 177 -18.29 1.11 3.57
C LEU A 177 -19.31 2.25 3.75
N LEU A 178 -20.61 1.95 3.77
CA LEU A 178 -21.66 2.95 3.96
C LEU A 178 -21.49 3.70 5.28
N SER A 179 -21.19 2.98 6.37
CA SER A 179 -20.88 3.62 7.65
C SER A 179 -19.68 4.57 7.60
N ALA A 180 -18.62 4.18 6.83
CA ALA A 180 -17.47 5.04 6.62
C ALA A 180 -17.82 6.31 5.80
N LEU A 181 -18.71 6.18 4.81
CA LEU A 181 -19.22 7.31 4.03
C LEU A 181 -20.09 8.26 4.87
N GLU A 182 -20.94 7.72 5.74
CA GLU A 182 -21.72 8.51 6.71
C GLU A 182 -20.81 9.29 7.67
N GLN A 183 -19.70 8.71 8.10
CA GLN A 183 -18.71 9.42 8.91
C GLN A 183 -18.10 10.61 8.17
N LEU A 184 -17.84 10.50 6.85
CA LEU A 184 -17.35 11.62 6.06
C LEU A 184 -18.36 12.77 5.97
N THR A 185 -19.64 12.46 5.78
CA THR A 185 -20.70 13.48 5.74
C THR A 185 -20.90 14.13 7.11
N SER A 186 -20.84 13.36 8.19
CA SER A 186 -20.97 13.89 9.56
C SER A 186 -19.87 14.89 9.93
N LYS A 187 -18.70 14.81 9.27
CA LYS A 187 -17.59 15.78 9.40
C LYS A 187 -17.81 17.07 8.60
N GLY A 188 -18.96 17.27 7.96
CA GLY A 188 -19.28 18.48 7.19
C GLY A 188 -18.83 18.42 5.74
N ASN A 189 -18.65 17.22 5.18
CA ASN A 189 -18.36 17.01 3.77
C ASN A 189 -19.62 16.67 2.98
N SER A 190 -19.57 16.82 1.65
CA SER A 190 -20.63 16.41 0.72
C SER A 190 -20.17 15.14 -0.02
N LEU A 191 -21.11 14.21 -0.23
CA LEU A 191 -20.88 13.01 -1.03
C LEU A 191 -21.80 12.99 -2.23
N LEU A 192 -21.24 12.69 -3.39
CA LEU A 192 -21.97 12.34 -4.60
C LEU A 192 -21.58 10.91 -4.96
N VAL A 193 -22.50 9.98 -4.86
CA VAL A 193 -22.29 8.56 -5.11
C VAL A 193 -23.08 8.14 -6.33
N VAL A 194 -22.41 7.53 -7.31
CA VAL A 194 -23.05 6.86 -8.46
C VAL A 194 -23.06 5.38 -8.15
N GLU A 195 -24.22 4.77 -8.10
CA GLU A 195 -24.38 3.35 -7.75
C GLU A 195 -25.47 2.68 -8.58
N HIS A 196 -25.36 1.37 -8.74
CA HIS A 196 -26.33 0.50 -9.39
C HIS A 196 -26.97 -0.51 -8.42
N ASP A 197 -26.39 -0.69 -7.24
CA ASP A 197 -26.93 -1.58 -6.20
C ASP A 197 -28.11 -0.93 -5.50
N GLU A 198 -29.29 -1.54 -5.63
CA GLU A 198 -30.54 -1.01 -5.06
C GLU A 198 -30.50 -0.87 -3.52
N GLU A 199 -29.80 -1.76 -2.82
CA GLU A 199 -29.70 -1.69 -1.37
C GLU A 199 -28.88 -0.47 -0.95
N THR A 200 -27.80 -0.19 -1.66
CA THR A 200 -26.95 0.98 -1.41
C THR A 200 -27.65 2.29 -1.76
N ILE A 201 -28.44 2.34 -2.84
CA ILE A 201 -29.16 3.55 -3.24
C ILE A 201 -30.27 3.94 -2.22
N ARG A 202 -30.80 2.97 -1.48
CA ARG A 202 -31.88 3.20 -0.51
C ARG A 202 -31.42 3.55 0.90
N CYS A 203 -30.11 3.47 1.16
CA CYS A 203 -29.51 3.87 2.43
C CYS A 203 -29.11 5.35 2.41
#